data_9af8648fcaf211b6f131e6fa0660622e
#
_entry.id   9af8648fcaf211b6f131e6fa0660622e
#
_cell.length_a   1.000
_cell.length_b   1.000
_cell.length_c   1.000
_cell.angle_alpha   90.00
_cell.angle_beta   90.00
_cell.angle_gamma   90.00
#
_symmetry.space_group_name_H-M   'P 1'
#
loop_
_entity.id
_entity.type
_entity.pdbx_description
1 polymer ?
#
loop_
_entity_poly.entity_id
_entity_poly.type
_entity_poly.pdbx_seq_one_letter_code
_entity_poly.pdbx_strand_id
1 'polypeptide(L)'
;LGDVYKRQVSAQACFTILTNMKTKTTKNSNNKNIMAKKKVVLAFSGGLDTSFCVKYLSEECGYDVYTAIANTGGFNQEELKSIEERAYKLGAVQHATLDITQEYYQKSIKYMVFGNILRNGTYPISVSSERIFQAIAIINYAKEIGADYVAHGSTGAGNDQVRFDLTFQILAPEIGIITPTRDMTLTREYEIEYLKKHGYTADFKKMEYSINKGLWGTSIGGKETLKSDQTLPESAYPSQMTATQSKTITLDFVKGEIAGINGKAYDNKVAAIQDLEALAAPYA
;
A
#
# COMPACT_ATOMS: atom_id res chain seq x y z
N LEU A 1 -11.38 8.69 23.76
CA LEU A 1 -11.58 7.72 22.66
C LEU A 1 -12.85 8.00 21.83
N GLY A 2 -13.91 8.61 22.44
CA GLY A 2 -15.18 8.91 21.76
C GLY A 2 -15.13 10.05 20.72
N ASP A 3 -14.25 11.03 20.86
CA ASP A 3 -14.19 12.20 19.97
C ASP A 3 -13.31 12.00 18.72
N VAL A 4 -12.42 11.02 18.74
CA VAL A 4 -11.58 10.67 17.57
C VAL A 4 -12.41 10.01 16.46
N TYR A 5 -13.44 9.26 16.82
CA TYR A 5 -14.35 8.59 15.88
C TYR A 5 -15.29 9.53 15.11
N LYS A 6 -15.53 10.74 15.59
CA LYS A 6 -16.47 11.69 14.95
C LYS A 6 -15.89 12.41 13.74
N ARG A 7 -14.62 12.29 13.44
CA ARG A 7 -13.96 12.94 12.29
C ARG A 7 -13.76 12.03 11.08
N GLN A 8 -14.15 10.77 11.15
CA GLN A 8 -14.19 9.91 9.97
C GLN A 8 -15.35 10.35 9.08
N VAL A 9 -15.03 10.80 7.87
CA VAL A 9 -16.03 10.96 6.81
C VAL A 9 -16.39 9.56 6.37
N SER A 10 -17.48 9.00 6.91
CA SER A 10 -17.95 7.66 6.52
C SER A 10 -18.43 7.67 5.06
N ALA A 11 -18.45 6.51 4.41
CA ALA A 11 -19.10 6.33 3.10
C ALA A 11 -20.56 6.84 3.12
N GLN A 12 -21.17 6.84 4.28
CA GLN A 12 -22.47 7.41 4.57
C GLN A 12 -22.50 8.93 4.37
N ALA A 13 -21.42 9.65 4.65
CA ALA A 13 -21.33 11.09 4.36
C ALA A 13 -21.24 11.36 2.86
N CYS A 14 -20.56 10.50 2.08
CA CYS A 14 -20.56 10.58 0.62
C CYS A 14 -21.98 10.34 0.06
N PHE A 15 -22.68 9.35 0.60
CA PHE A 15 -24.09 9.06 0.25
C PHE A 15 -25.04 10.18 0.67
N THR A 16 -24.87 10.77 1.83
CA THR A 16 -25.68 11.89 2.34
C THR A 16 -25.44 13.18 1.53
N ILE A 17 -24.21 13.41 1.05
CA ILE A 17 -23.90 14.54 0.16
C ILE A 17 -24.58 14.33 -1.21
N LEU A 18 -24.59 13.12 -1.75
CA LEU A 18 -25.27 12.79 -3.02
C LEU A 18 -26.80 12.88 -2.92
N THR A 19 -27.41 12.46 -1.80
CA THR A 19 -28.85 12.60 -1.58
C THR A 19 -29.26 14.07 -1.40
N ASN A 20 -28.48 14.87 -0.70
CA ASN A 20 -28.74 16.31 -0.56
C ASN A 20 -28.52 17.11 -1.86
N MET A 21 -27.65 16.64 -2.78
CA MET A 21 -27.52 17.24 -4.10
C MET A 21 -28.72 16.93 -5.03
N LYS A 22 -29.35 15.74 -4.92
CA LYS A 22 -30.51 15.37 -5.74
C LYS A 22 -31.81 16.06 -5.32
N THR A 23 -31.90 16.56 -4.09
CA THR A 23 -33.12 17.26 -3.58
C THR A 23 -33.12 18.77 -3.76
N LYS A 24 -31.99 19.37 -4.24
CA LYS A 24 -31.88 20.84 -4.47
C LYS A 24 -31.96 21.28 -5.94
N THR A 25 -32.46 20.45 -6.84
CA THR A 25 -32.71 20.86 -8.23
C THR A 25 -34.10 21.42 -8.41
N THR A 26 -34.35 22.60 -7.86
CA THR A 26 -35.41 23.49 -8.37
C THR A 26 -34.96 24.93 -8.24
N LYS A 27 -34.61 25.51 -9.40
CA LYS A 27 -34.56 26.94 -9.75
C LYS A 27 -33.66 27.86 -8.93
N ASN A 28 -32.48 28.19 -9.44
CA ASN A 28 -32.18 29.56 -9.82
C ASN A 28 -30.97 29.69 -10.74
N SER A 29 -31.08 30.62 -11.66
CA SER A 29 -30.20 30.99 -12.76
C SER A 29 -28.78 31.43 -12.33
N ASN A 30 -27.81 31.08 -13.17
CA ASN A 30 -26.58 31.81 -13.47
C ASN A 30 -25.71 32.27 -12.29
N ASN A 31 -24.96 31.32 -11.71
CA ASN A 31 -23.55 31.50 -11.33
C ASN A 31 -22.93 30.12 -11.19
N LYS A 32 -22.29 29.62 -12.24
CA LYS A 32 -21.41 28.45 -12.13
C LYS A 32 -20.13 28.89 -11.41
N ASN A 33 -20.19 29.03 -10.11
CA ASN A 33 -19.01 28.79 -9.29
C ASN A 33 -18.74 27.30 -9.42
N ILE A 34 -17.83 26.91 -10.32
CA ILE A 34 -17.25 25.58 -10.36
C ILE A 34 -16.45 25.47 -9.05
N MET A 35 -17.09 24.95 -8.01
CA MET A 35 -16.35 24.59 -6.79
C MET A 35 -15.27 23.60 -7.23
N ALA A 36 -13.99 23.92 -6.95
CA ALA A 36 -12.89 23.04 -7.25
C ALA A 36 -13.17 21.66 -6.62
N LYS A 37 -12.96 20.59 -7.39
CA LYS A 37 -13.12 19.24 -6.88
C LYS A 37 -12.16 19.03 -5.71
N LYS A 38 -12.63 18.29 -4.70
CA LYS A 38 -11.78 17.94 -3.57
C LYS A 38 -10.72 16.93 -3.99
N LYS A 39 -9.51 17.11 -3.49
CA LYS A 39 -8.38 16.24 -3.76
C LYS A 39 -8.32 15.11 -2.73
N VAL A 40 -8.14 13.88 -3.18
CA VAL A 40 -7.87 12.73 -2.33
C VAL A 40 -6.58 12.03 -2.76
N VAL A 41 -5.67 11.80 -1.82
CA VAL A 41 -4.49 10.95 -2.04
C VAL A 41 -4.82 9.53 -1.60
N LEU A 42 -4.75 8.59 -2.52
CA LEU A 42 -4.97 7.16 -2.26
C LEU A 42 -3.62 6.43 -2.19
N ALA A 43 -3.38 5.73 -1.06
CA ALA A 43 -2.31 4.72 -0.97
C ALA A 43 -2.62 3.59 -1.96
N PHE A 44 -1.90 3.51 -3.07
CA PHE A 44 -2.22 2.69 -4.22
C PHE A 44 -1.16 1.62 -4.47
N SER A 45 -1.53 0.36 -4.28
CA SER A 45 -0.65 -0.79 -4.54
C SER A 45 -0.89 -1.43 -5.92
N GLY A 46 -1.92 -1.00 -6.64
CA GLY A 46 -2.36 -1.65 -7.88
C GLY A 46 -3.12 -2.96 -7.67
N GLY A 47 -3.42 -3.33 -6.42
CA GLY A 47 -4.28 -4.48 -6.07
C GLY A 47 -5.76 -4.23 -6.33
N LEU A 48 -6.60 -5.24 -6.07
CA LEU A 48 -8.04 -5.18 -6.30
C LEU A 48 -8.70 -4.04 -5.51
N ASP A 49 -8.53 -4.06 -4.18
CA ASP A 49 -9.19 -3.12 -3.26
C ASP A 49 -8.83 -1.66 -3.61
N THR A 50 -7.54 -1.38 -3.87
CA THR A 50 -7.10 -0.04 -4.24
C THR A 50 -7.54 0.36 -5.65
N SER A 51 -7.67 -0.58 -6.58
CA SER A 51 -8.24 -0.33 -7.92
C SER A 51 -9.72 0.04 -7.84
N PHE A 52 -10.49 -0.67 -7.00
CA PHE A 52 -11.86 -0.30 -6.69
C PHE A 52 -11.93 1.12 -6.10
N CYS A 53 -11.08 1.44 -5.12
CA CYS A 53 -11.07 2.76 -4.49
C CYS A 53 -10.84 3.89 -5.50
N VAL A 54 -9.91 3.74 -6.47
CA VAL A 54 -9.70 4.78 -7.52
C VAL A 54 -11.00 5.04 -8.27
N LYS A 55 -11.64 3.98 -8.79
CA LYS A 55 -12.88 4.09 -9.57
C LYS A 55 -14.01 4.70 -8.75
N TYR A 56 -14.24 4.20 -7.56
CA TYR A 56 -15.31 4.68 -6.69
C TYR A 56 -15.13 6.15 -6.30
N LEU A 57 -13.94 6.54 -5.88
CA LEU A 57 -13.67 7.91 -5.46
C LEU A 57 -13.76 8.91 -6.62
N SER A 58 -13.33 8.52 -7.82
CA SER A 58 -13.37 9.40 -9.00
C SER A 58 -14.78 9.50 -9.60
N GLU A 59 -15.48 8.39 -9.78
CA GLU A 59 -16.74 8.35 -10.53
C GLU A 59 -17.97 8.57 -9.65
N GLU A 60 -18.03 7.96 -8.45
CA GLU A 60 -19.18 8.09 -7.58
C GLU A 60 -19.07 9.27 -6.61
N CYS A 61 -17.88 9.52 -6.06
CA CYS A 61 -17.65 10.62 -5.14
C CYS A 61 -17.27 11.92 -5.85
N GLY A 62 -16.82 11.86 -7.11
CA GLY A 62 -16.47 13.01 -7.91
C GLY A 62 -15.19 13.72 -7.44
N TYR A 63 -14.29 13.03 -6.73
CA TYR A 63 -13.02 13.58 -6.28
C TYR A 63 -11.96 13.56 -7.38
N ASP A 64 -10.99 14.47 -7.29
CA ASP A 64 -9.74 14.37 -8.02
C ASP A 64 -8.82 13.40 -7.26
N VAL A 65 -8.66 12.20 -7.81
CA VAL A 65 -7.90 11.11 -7.17
C VAL A 65 -6.44 11.17 -7.58
N TYR A 66 -5.57 11.42 -6.61
CA TYR A 66 -4.12 11.32 -6.72
C TYR A 66 -3.71 9.99 -6.10
N THR A 67 -3.07 9.14 -6.87
CA THR A 67 -2.57 7.87 -6.35
C THR A 67 -1.11 7.98 -6.00
N ALA A 68 -0.68 7.32 -4.92
CA ALA A 68 0.73 7.26 -4.56
C ALA A 68 1.10 5.86 -4.08
N ILE A 69 2.24 5.33 -4.60
CA ILE A 69 2.87 4.12 -4.09
C ILE A 69 4.15 4.48 -3.35
N ALA A 70 4.27 4.03 -2.10
CA ALA A 70 5.50 4.16 -1.34
C ALA A 70 6.34 2.89 -1.54
N ASN A 71 7.37 2.97 -2.37
CA ASN A 71 8.27 1.85 -2.68
C ASN A 71 9.27 1.65 -1.55
N THR A 72 9.16 0.50 -0.88
CA THR A 72 10.05 0.02 0.19
C THR A 72 11.08 -0.98 -0.32
N GLY A 73 11.30 -1.05 -1.64
CA GLY A 73 12.25 -1.94 -2.29
C GLY A 73 11.65 -3.25 -2.81
N GLY A 74 10.32 -3.40 -2.76
CA GLY A 74 9.63 -4.61 -3.22
C GLY A 74 9.25 -4.62 -4.70
N PHE A 75 9.39 -3.49 -5.40
CA PHE A 75 8.98 -3.35 -6.80
C PHE A 75 10.16 -3.02 -7.69
N ASN A 76 10.23 -3.66 -8.85
CA ASN A 76 11.14 -3.27 -9.92
C ASN A 76 10.53 -2.14 -10.77
N GLN A 77 11.32 -1.56 -11.69
CA GLN A 77 10.89 -0.42 -12.50
C GLN A 77 9.72 -0.76 -13.45
N GLU A 78 9.66 -1.98 -13.96
CA GLU A 78 8.58 -2.41 -14.86
C GLU A 78 7.26 -2.57 -14.09
N GLU A 79 7.33 -3.11 -12.88
CA GLU A 79 6.18 -3.22 -11.99
C GLU A 79 5.64 -1.84 -11.60
N LEU A 80 6.51 -0.90 -11.22
CA LEU A 80 6.13 0.47 -10.87
C LEU A 80 5.46 1.17 -12.05
N LYS A 81 6.01 1.02 -13.26
CA LYS A 81 5.41 1.57 -14.47
C LYS A 81 4.04 0.95 -14.77
N SER A 82 3.89 -0.36 -14.60
CA SER A 82 2.60 -1.03 -14.76
C SER A 82 1.55 -0.54 -13.76
N ILE A 83 1.97 -0.27 -12.51
CA ILE A 83 1.10 0.28 -11.46
C ILE A 83 0.66 1.70 -11.82
N GLU A 84 1.57 2.54 -12.29
CA GLU A 84 1.27 3.89 -12.76
C GLU A 84 0.27 3.89 -13.92
N GLU A 85 0.53 3.09 -14.97
CA GLU A 85 -0.39 2.94 -16.11
C GLU A 85 -1.78 2.48 -15.66
N ARG A 86 -1.84 1.57 -14.69
CA ARG A 86 -3.09 1.11 -14.09
C ARG A 86 -3.82 2.22 -13.36
N ALA A 87 -3.12 3.05 -12.59
CA ALA A 87 -3.69 4.19 -11.89
C ALA A 87 -4.41 5.14 -12.87
N TYR A 88 -3.75 5.51 -13.97
CA TYR A 88 -4.36 6.38 -14.99
C TYR A 88 -5.54 5.72 -15.71
N LYS A 89 -5.46 4.43 -16.05
CA LYS A 89 -6.59 3.68 -16.64
C LYS A 89 -7.82 3.63 -15.75
N LEU A 90 -7.62 3.67 -14.43
CA LEU A 90 -8.68 3.68 -13.44
C LEU A 90 -9.28 5.08 -13.20
N GLY A 91 -8.65 6.14 -13.71
CA GLY A 91 -9.16 7.50 -13.58
C GLY A 91 -8.42 8.36 -12.56
N ALA A 92 -7.23 7.99 -12.14
CA ALA A 92 -6.38 8.86 -11.34
C ALA A 92 -5.96 10.10 -12.15
N VAL A 93 -5.97 11.27 -11.47
CA VAL A 93 -5.51 12.54 -12.06
C VAL A 93 -3.98 12.55 -12.17
N GLN A 94 -3.31 11.98 -11.16
CA GLN A 94 -1.86 11.88 -11.09
C GLN A 94 -1.47 10.64 -10.29
N HIS A 95 -0.31 10.07 -10.63
CA HIS A 95 0.34 9.02 -9.85
C HIS A 95 1.71 9.48 -9.38
N ALA A 96 2.09 9.11 -8.15
CA ALA A 96 3.41 9.35 -7.60
C ALA A 96 4.04 8.04 -7.11
N THR A 97 5.27 7.79 -7.54
CA THR A 97 6.12 6.73 -6.96
C THR A 97 7.09 7.37 -5.97
N LEU A 98 6.91 7.04 -4.69
CA LEU A 98 7.71 7.57 -3.58
C LEU A 98 8.76 6.53 -3.19
N ASP A 99 10.01 6.71 -3.58
CA ASP A 99 11.10 5.83 -3.14
C ASP A 99 11.53 6.19 -1.72
N ILE A 100 11.24 5.28 -0.78
CA ILE A 100 11.57 5.44 0.63
C ILE A 100 12.56 4.38 1.12
N THR A 101 13.23 3.66 0.22
CA THR A 101 14.13 2.54 0.56
C THR A 101 15.25 2.96 1.50
N GLN A 102 15.91 4.08 1.21
CA GLN A 102 17.01 4.60 2.05
C GLN A 102 16.51 5.07 3.41
N GLU A 103 15.38 5.78 3.44
CA GLU A 103 14.79 6.25 4.69
C GLU A 103 14.33 5.07 5.57
N TYR A 104 13.69 4.07 4.98
CA TYR A 104 13.25 2.87 5.66
C TYR A 104 14.43 2.09 6.24
N TYR A 105 15.53 1.93 5.49
CA TYR A 105 16.75 1.34 6.01
C TYR A 105 17.30 2.14 7.19
N GLN A 106 17.53 3.45 7.01
CA GLN A 106 18.21 4.28 8.00
C GLN A 106 17.42 4.46 9.30
N LYS A 107 16.10 4.52 9.22
CA LYS A 107 15.25 4.81 10.39
C LYS A 107 14.61 3.56 11.02
N SER A 108 14.69 2.40 10.37
CA SER A 108 14.07 1.18 10.87
C SER A 108 14.95 -0.05 10.74
N ILE A 109 15.26 -0.51 9.51
CA ILE A 109 15.88 -1.82 9.27
C ILE A 109 17.20 -1.98 10.03
N LYS A 110 18.09 -1.00 9.95
CA LYS A 110 19.39 -1.10 10.62
C LYS A 110 19.28 -1.33 12.14
N TYR A 111 18.27 -0.76 12.79
CA TYR A 111 18.07 -0.96 14.23
C TYR A 111 17.48 -2.33 14.54
N MET A 112 16.65 -2.87 13.64
CA MET A 112 16.17 -4.24 13.76
C MET A 112 17.32 -5.25 13.59
N VAL A 113 18.28 -4.97 12.68
CA VAL A 113 19.49 -5.76 12.51
C VAL A 113 20.38 -5.66 13.75
N PHE A 114 20.65 -4.46 14.25
CA PHE A 114 21.49 -4.26 15.45
C PHE A 114 20.93 -4.99 16.68
N GLY A 115 19.62 -4.93 16.85
CA GLY A 115 18.96 -5.56 17.99
C GLY A 115 18.62 -7.02 17.80
N ASN A 116 18.88 -7.60 16.62
CA ASN A 116 18.40 -8.92 16.24
C ASN A 116 16.93 -9.11 16.62
N ILE A 117 16.08 -8.14 16.23
CA ILE A 117 14.70 -8.04 16.72
C ILE A 117 13.82 -9.03 15.98
N LEU A 118 13.36 -10.05 16.71
CA LEU A 118 12.40 -11.03 16.23
C LEU A 118 11.21 -11.09 17.20
N ARG A 119 10.02 -10.79 16.72
CA ARG A 119 8.81 -10.99 17.49
C ARG A 119 8.55 -12.50 17.66
N ASN A 120 8.39 -12.93 18.89
CA ASN A 120 8.23 -14.35 19.25
C ASN A 120 9.38 -15.25 18.77
N GLY A 121 10.60 -14.69 18.59
CA GLY A 121 11.78 -15.42 18.12
C GLY A 121 11.74 -15.84 16.64
N THR A 122 10.74 -15.39 15.87
CA THR A 122 10.55 -15.82 14.47
C THR A 122 10.27 -14.67 13.48
N TYR A 123 9.37 -13.77 13.82
CA TYR A 123 8.91 -12.73 12.89
C TYR A 123 9.80 -11.48 12.92
N PRO A 124 10.49 -11.13 11.81
CA PRO A 124 11.43 -10.01 11.74
C PRO A 124 10.77 -8.62 11.67
N ILE A 125 9.47 -8.51 11.96
CA ILE A 125 8.68 -7.26 11.99
C ILE A 125 8.66 -6.56 10.61
N SER A 126 8.80 -7.30 9.51
CA SER A 126 8.90 -6.74 8.16
C SER A 126 7.69 -5.88 7.78
N VAL A 127 6.53 -6.48 7.58
CA VAL A 127 5.31 -5.76 7.15
C VAL A 127 4.87 -4.71 8.16
N SER A 128 5.00 -5.00 9.47
CA SER A 128 4.55 -4.06 10.49
C SER A 128 5.32 -2.75 10.47
N SER A 129 6.65 -2.78 10.30
CA SER A 129 7.47 -1.57 10.19
C SER A 129 7.29 -0.90 8.84
N GLU A 130 7.24 -1.67 7.76
CA GLU A 130 7.08 -1.18 6.40
C GLU A 130 5.82 -0.32 6.25
N ARG A 131 4.67 -0.78 6.73
CA ARG A 131 3.40 -0.06 6.64
C ARG A 131 3.42 1.31 7.29
N ILE A 132 4.15 1.47 8.40
CA ILE A 132 4.31 2.78 9.05
C ILE A 132 5.08 3.74 8.15
N PHE A 133 6.18 3.29 7.52
CA PHE A 133 6.96 4.14 6.61
C PHE A 133 6.19 4.47 5.34
N GLN A 134 5.43 3.53 4.81
CA GLN A 134 4.52 3.78 3.69
C GLN A 134 3.47 4.84 4.06
N ALA A 135 2.84 4.71 5.23
CA ALA A 135 1.86 5.69 5.70
C ALA A 135 2.46 7.09 5.89
N ILE A 136 3.69 7.18 6.44
CA ILE A 136 4.40 8.46 6.59
C ILE A 136 4.64 9.11 5.22
N ALA A 137 5.10 8.35 4.23
CA ALA A 137 5.35 8.88 2.89
C ALA A 137 4.06 9.37 2.22
N ILE A 138 3.00 8.59 2.29
CA ILE A 138 1.68 8.92 1.72
C ILE A 138 1.11 10.20 2.34
N ILE A 139 1.13 10.31 3.67
CA ILE A 139 0.57 11.50 4.32
C ILE A 139 1.42 12.76 4.08
N ASN A 140 2.74 12.64 3.98
CA ASN A 140 3.60 13.75 3.62
C ASN A 140 3.32 14.23 2.18
N TYR A 141 3.14 13.32 1.24
CA TYR A 141 2.73 13.65 -0.12
C TYR A 141 1.35 14.32 -0.15
N ALA A 142 0.39 13.82 0.64
CA ALA A 142 -0.92 14.45 0.74
C ALA A 142 -0.85 15.91 1.25
N LYS A 143 0.03 16.18 2.22
CA LYS A 143 0.30 17.55 2.71
C LYS A 143 0.94 18.42 1.64
N GLU A 144 1.92 17.88 0.92
CA GLU A 144 2.66 18.60 -0.13
C GLU A 144 1.73 19.11 -1.24
N ILE A 145 0.78 18.27 -1.70
CA ILE A 145 -0.16 18.66 -2.77
C ILE A 145 -1.41 19.39 -2.26
N GLY A 146 -1.53 19.60 -0.94
CA GLY A 146 -2.70 20.23 -0.33
C GLY A 146 -3.97 19.40 -0.53
N ALA A 147 -3.92 18.09 -0.21
CA ALA A 147 -5.07 17.20 -0.32
C ALA A 147 -6.08 17.45 0.80
N ASP A 148 -7.39 17.38 0.48
CA ASP A 148 -8.46 17.44 1.48
C ASP A 148 -8.61 16.12 2.24
N TYR A 149 -8.27 15.02 1.57
CA TYR A 149 -8.42 13.66 2.10
C TYR A 149 -7.23 12.78 1.77
N VAL A 150 -7.02 11.78 2.62
CA VAL A 150 -6.16 10.62 2.36
C VAL A 150 -7.01 9.35 2.40
N ALA A 151 -6.71 8.38 1.55
CA ALA A 151 -7.47 7.14 1.46
C ALA A 151 -6.57 5.90 1.41
N HIS A 152 -7.10 4.77 1.84
CA HIS A 152 -6.49 3.46 1.66
C HIS A 152 -7.55 2.36 1.47
N GLY A 153 -7.15 1.24 0.82
CA GLY A 153 -8.02 0.10 0.55
C GLY A 153 -7.93 -1.03 1.59
N SER A 154 -7.41 -0.78 2.79
CA SER A 154 -7.32 -1.83 3.81
C SER A 154 -8.70 -2.20 4.35
N THR A 155 -8.94 -3.52 4.48
CA THR A 155 -10.17 -4.05 5.08
C THR A 155 -10.15 -3.92 6.60
N GLY A 156 -11.29 -4.13 7.26
CA GLY A 156 -11.41 -4.12 8.72
C GLY A 156 -10.79 -5.33 9.44
N ALA A 157 -10.41 -6.38 8.69
CA ALA A 157 -9.96 -7.64 9.28
C ALA A 157 -8.48 -7.64 9.72
N GLY A 158 -7.64 -6.78 9.11
CA GLY A 158 -6.19 -6.75 9.35
C GLY A 158 -5.73 -5.59 10.23
N ASN A 159 -4.42 -5.59 10.55
CA ASN A 159 -3.80 -4.52 11.32
C ASN A 159 -3.31 -3.35 10.45
N ASP A 160 -3.32 -3.46 9.13
CA ASP A 160 -2.80 -2.43 8.24
C ASP A 160 -3.64 -1.15 8.31
N GLN A 161 -4.96 -1.28 8.40
CA GLN A 161 -5.86 -0.15 8.63
C GLN A 161 -5.46 0.67 9.87
N VAL A 162 -5.13 -0.01 10.98
CA VAL A 162 -4.74 0.67 12.23
C VAL A 162 -3.43 1.44 12.05
N ARG A 163 -2.47 0.86 11.32
CA ARG A 163 -1.18 1.50 11.06
C ARG A 163 -1.33 2.74 10.19
N PHE A 164 -2.12 2.65 9.12
CA PHE A 164 -2.40 3.79 8.25
C PHE A 164 -3.18 4.87 9.01
N ASP A 165 -4.32 4.52 9.60
CA ASP A 165 -5.18 5.48 10.29
C ASP A 165 -4.44 6.21 11.41
N LEU A 166 -3.73 5.47 12.27
CA LEU A 166 -2.98 6.05 13.39
C LEU A 166 -1.89 7.03 12.88
N THR A 167 -1.15 6.63 11.86
CA THR A 167 -0.10 7.47 11.29
C THR A 167 -0.68 8.74 10.69
N PHE A 168 -1.77 8.63 9.93
CA PHE A 168 -2.43 9.78 9.31
C PHE A 168 -2.99 10.73 10.37
N GLN A 169 -3.68 10.21 11.38
CA GLN A 169 -4.26 11.02 12.47
C GLN A 169 -3.21 11.76 13.30
N ILE A 170 -2.04 11.15 13.51
CA ILE A 170 -0.95 11.78 14.27
C ILE A 170 -0.25 12.86 13.45
N LEU A 171 0.03 12.60 12.16
CA LEU A 171 0.87 13.47 11.34
C LEU A 171 0.11 14.57 10.60
N ALA A 172 -1.20 14.38 10.38
CA ALA A 172 -2.07 15.33 9.69
C ALA A 172 -3.52 15.20 10.16
N PRO A 173 -3.83 15.57 11.41
CA PRO A 173 -5.18 15.45 11.97
C PRO A 173 -6.22 16.31 11.23
N GLU A 174 -5.78 17.29 10.45
CA GLU A 174 -6.61 18.15 9.61
C GLU A 174 -7.07 17.49 8.31
N ILE A 175 -6.36 16.45 7.82
CA ILE A 175 -6.71 15.74 6.59
C ILE A 175 -7.69 14.61 6.92
N GLY A 176 -8.84 14.58 6.24
CA GLY A 176 -9.85 13.54 6.43
C GLY A 176 -9.39 12.18 5.89
N ILE A 177 -9.76 11.09 6.57
CA ILE A 177 -9.43 9.71 6.14
C ILE A 177 -10.66 9.08 5.51
N ILE A 178 -10.51 8.46 4.33
CA ILE A 178 -11.57 7.76 3.60
C ILE A 178 -11.14 6.31 3.34
N THR A 179 -12.00 5.35 3.69
CA THR A 179 -11.69 3.92 3.61
C THR A 179 -12.85 3.13 2.98
N PRO A 180 -13.10 3.24 1.67
CA PRO A 180 -14.32 2.72 1.04
C PRO A 180 -14.51 1.21 1.27
N THR A 181 -13.47 0.41 1.08
CA THR A 181 -13.52 -1.06 1.23
C THR A 181 -13.94 -1.47 2.64
N ARG A 182 -13.40 -0.80 3.66
CA ARG A 182 -13.72 -1.06 5.07
C ARG A 182 -15.12 -0.54 5.44
N ASP A 183 -15.39 0.71 5.09
CA ASP A 183 -16.59 1.42 5.53
C ASP A 183 -17.87 0.80 4.92
N MET A 184 -17.76 0.26 3.71
CA MET A 184 -18.86 -0.45 3.04
C MET A 184 -18.82 -1.97 3.27
N THR A 185 -17.82 -2.49 3.98
CA THR A 185 -17.65 -3.94 4.26
C THR A 185 -17.73 -4.76 2.97
N LEU A 186 -16.95 -4.37 1.96
CA LEU A 186 -17.03 -4.96 0.63
C LEU A 186 -16.44 -6.36 0.57
N THR A 187 -17.01 -7.19 -0.31
CA THR A 187 -16.45 -8.48 -0.69
C THR A 187 -15.64 -8.35 -1.98
N ARG A 188 -14.67 -9.24 -2.18
CA ARG A 188 -13.84 -9.27 -3.39
C ARG A 188 -14.69 -9.44 -4.67
N GLU A 189 -15.74 -10.25 -4.59
CA GLU A 189 -16.68 -10.49 -5.69
C GLU A 189 -17.36 -9.19 -6.11
N TYR A 190 -17.82 -8.40 -5.13
CA TYR A 190 -18.44 -7.09 -5.39
C TYR A 190 -17.46 -6.13 -6.06
N GLU A 191 -16.23 -6.04 -5.58
CA GLU A 191 -15.20 -5.16 -6.17
C GLU A 191 -14.87 -5.56 -7.62
N ILE A 192 -14.77 -6.86 -7.90
CA ILE A 192 -14.52 -7.39 -9.24
C ILE A 192 -15.71 -7.05 -10.18
N GLU A 193 -16.94 -7.27 -9.73
CA GLU A 193 -18.14 -6.97 -10.52
C GLU A 193 -18.25 -5.47 -10.79
N TYR A 194 -18.02 -4.64 -9.78
CA TYR A 194 -18.01 -3.19 -9.90
C TYR A 194 -16.98 -2.72 -10.94
N LEU A 195 -15.74 -3.18 -10.86
CA LEU A 195 -14.69 -2.82 -11.81
C LEU A 195 -15.04 -3.23 -13.24
N LYS A 196 -15.57 -4.46 -13.45
CA LYS A 196 -16.03 -4.93 -14.77
C LYS A 196 -17.14 -4.05 -15.32
N LYS A 197 -18.13 -3.70 -14.50
CA LYS A 197 -19.24 -2.80 -14.89
C LYS A 197 -18.75 -1.43 -15.34
N HIS A 198 -17.64 -0.93 -14.74
CA HIS A 198 -17.02 0.35 -15.09
C HIS A 198 -15.90 0.20 -16.16
N GLY A 199 -15.93 -0.88 -16.94
CA GLY A 199 -15.06 -1.06 -18.10
C GLY A 199 -13.60 -1.42 -17.77
N TYR A 200 -13.31 -1.80 -16.52
CA TYR A 200 -11.99 -2.25 -16.14
C TYR A 200 -11.94 -3.79 -16.03
N THR A 201 -11.03 -4.39 -16.80
CA THR A 201 -10.76 -5.83 -16.76
C THR A 201 -9.29 -6.09 -16.44
N ALA A 202 -9.04 -7.03 -15.55
CA ALA A 202 -7.71 -7.48 -15.16
C ALA A 202 -7.73 -8.99 -14.93
N ASP A 203 -6.56 -9.59 -14.84
CA ASP A 203 -6.43 -10.99 -14.42
C ASP A 203 -6.61 -11.09 -12.90
N PHE A 204 -7.88 -11.10 -12.47
CA PHE A 204 -8.25 -11.15 -11.05
C PHE A 204 -7.80 -12.44 -10.36
N LYS A 205 -7.48 -13.51 -11.10
CA LYS A 205 -6.95 -14.77 -10.51
C LYS A 205 -5.55 -14.57 -9.96
N LYS A 206 -4.72 -13.76 -10.62
CA LYS A 206 -3.37 -13.42 -10.11
C LYS A 206 -3.39 -12.58 -8.83
N MET A 207 -4.54 -12.03 -8.47
CA MET A 207 -4.73 -11.24 -7.24
C MET A 207 -5.29 -12.08 -6.07
N GLU A 208 -5.27 -13.42 -6.16
CA GLU A 208 -5.82 -14.32 -5.13
C GLU A 208 -5.06 -14.21 -3.82
N TYR A 209 -3.75 -14.03 -3.89
CA TYR A 209 -2.87 -13.86 -2.72
C TYR A 209 -2.53 -12.40 -2.48
N SER A 210 -2.54 -12.01 -1.21
CA SER A 210 -2.01 -10.71 -0.77
C SER A 210 -0.52 -10.84 -0.51
N ILE A 211 0.28 -10.36 -1.44
CA ILE A 211 1.74 -10.42 -1.35
C ILE A 211 2.26 -9.03 -0.96
N ASN A 212 2.98 -8.96 0.15
CA ASN A 212 3.68 -7.77 0.60
C ASN A 212 5.18 -8.05 0.52
N LYS A 213 5.84 -7.47 -0.46
CA LYS A 213 7.27 -7.57 -0.71
C LYS A 213 7.92 -6.23 -0.44
N GLY A 214 9.01 -6.23 0.30
CA GLY A 214 9.80 -5.04 0.61
C GLY A 214 11.25 -5.39 0.92
N LEU A 215 12.07 -4.38 1.17
CA LEU A 215 13.49 -4.53 1.44
C LEU A 215 13.81 -5.46 2.63
N TRP A 216 12.88 -5.61 3.58
CA TRP A 216 13.09 -6.39 4.80
C TRP A 216 12.31 -7.71 4.83
N GLY A 217 11.83 -8.17 3.69
CA GLY A 217 11.22 -9.48 3.52
C GLY A 217 9.86 -9.46 2.84
N THR A 218 9.35 -10.67 2.63
CA THR A 218 8.08 -10.93 1.95
C THR A 218 7.10 -11.58 2.91
N SER A 219 5.83 -11.17 2.83
CA SER A 219 4.72 -11.79 3.55
C SER A 219 3.61 -12.12 2.56
N ILE A 220 3.10 -13.35 2.64
CA ILE A 220 2.06 -13.85 1.75
C ILE A 220 0.86 -14.23 2.59
N GLY A 221 -0.31 -13.69 2.26
CA GLY A 221 -1.59 -14.03 2.86
C GLY A 221 -2.57 -14.56 1.82
N GLY A 222 -3.33 -15.58 2.17
CA GLY A 222 -4.37 -16.19 1.33
C GLY A 222 -5.33 -17.00 2.18
N LYS A 223 -6.23 -17.75 1.55
CA LYS A 223 -7.24 -18.55 2.26
C LYS A 223 -6.63 -19.62 3.16
N GLU A 224 -5.48 -20.17 2.76
CA GLU A 224 -4.77 -21.20 3.50
C GLU A 224 -4.23 -20.67 4.84
N THR A 225 -3.77 -19.40 4.85
CA THR A 225 -3.22 -18.78 6.07
C THR A 225 -4.27 -18.37 7.10
N LEU A 226 -5.55 -18.55 6.80
CA LEU A 226 -6.65 -18.38 7.76
C LEU A 226 -6.78 -19.57 8.71
N LYS A 227 -6.11 -20.68 8.41
CA LYS A 227 -6.10 -21.90 9.21
C LYS A 227 -4.68 -22.27 9.61
N SER A 228 -4.51 -22.77 10.84
CA SER A 228 -3.20 -23.15 11.37
C SER A 228 -2.69 -24.52 10.87
N ASP A 229 -3.56 -25.30 10.27
CA ASP A 229 -3.30 -26.65 9.76
C ASP A 229 -3.04 -26.71 8.24
N GLN A 230 -3.02 -25.54 7.57
CA GLN A 230 -2.81 -25.44 6.13
C GLN A 230 -1.53 -24.67 5.82
N THR A 231 -0.81 -25.12 4.79
CA THR A 231 0.35 -24.45 4.24
C THR A 231 0.00 -23.80 2.90
N LEU A 232 0.72 -22.74 2.55
CA LEU A 232 0.61 -22.13 1.22
C LEU A 232 1.08 -23.13 0.15
N PRO A 233 0.40 -23.20 -1.00
CA PRO A 233 0.89 -23.95 -2.15
C PRO A 233 2.14 -23.27 -2.73
N GLU A 234 3.03 -24.05 -3.35
CA GLU A 234 4.26 -23.54 -3.96
C GLU A 234 3.99 -22.38 -4.93
N SER A 235 2.90 -22.46 -5.68
CA SER A 235 2.49 -21.43 -6.65
C SER A 235 2.13 -20.06 -6.04
N ALA A 236 1.95 -19.99 -4.72
CA ALA A 236 1.66 -18.73 -4.03
C ALA A 236 2.93 -17.89 -3.77
N TYR A 237 4.10 -18.50 -3.85
CA TYR A 237 5.37 -17.81 -3.63
C TYR A 237 5.76 -17.00 -4.87
N PRO A 238 6.19 -15.73 -4.70
CA PRO A 238 6.54 -14.85 -5.83
C PRO A 238 7.83 -15.27 -6.54
N SER A 239 8.70 -16.01 -5.86
CA SER A 239 9.89 -16.65 -6.41
C SER A 239 9.81 -18.15 -6.25
N GLN A 240 10.32 -18.89 -7.23
CA GLN A 240 10.38 -20.35 -7.22
C GLN A 240 11.82 -20.81 -7.06
N MET A 241 12.04 -21.87 -6.31
CA MET A 241 13.35 -22.46 -6.19
C MET A 241 13.81 -23.01 -7.55
N THR A 242 14.94 -22.49 -8.05
CA THR A 242 15.54 -22.92 -9.33
C THR A 242 16.94 -23.49 -9.16
N ALA A 243 17.60 -23.22 -8.03
CA ALA A 243 18.91 -23.74 -7.73
C ALA A 243 18.85 -25.22 -7.37
N THR A 244 19.74 -26.03 -7.96
CA THR A 244 19.86 -27.48 -7.72
C THR A 244 21.04 -27.84 -6.83
N GLN A 245 21.95 -26.89 -6.57
CA GLN A 245 23.13 -27.08 -5.75
C GLN A 245 23.24 -26.00 -4.70
N SER A 246 23.69 -26.36 -3.49
CA SER A 246 23.94 -25.40 -2.42
C SER A 246 25.06 -24.41 -2.78
N LYS A 247 24.95 -23.19 -2.27
CA LYS A 247 25.96 -22.15 -2.43
C LYS A 247 26.27 -21.53 -1.07
N THR A 248 27.58 -21.40 -0.77
CA THR A 248 28.02 -20.66 0.42
C THR A 248 28.24 -19.22 0.05
N ILE A 249 27.75 -18.30 0.87
CA ILE A 249 28.02 -16.86 0.76
C ILE A 249 28.69 -16.38 2.05
N THR A 250 29.57 -15.40 1.93
CA THR A 250 30.21 -14.73 3.06
C THR A 250 29.63 -13.34 3.20
N LEU A 251 29.21 -13.00 4.42
CA LEU A 251 28.71 -11.66 4.75
C LEU A 251 29.70 -11.01 5.72
N ASP A 252 30.14 -9.81 5.37
CA ASP A 252 31.00 -8.99 6.22
C ASP A 252 30.17 -7.93 6.94
N PHE A 253 30.37 -7.79 8.23
CA PHE A 253 29.69 -6.77 9.05
C PHE A 253 30.70 -5.84 9.72
N VAL A 254 30.42 -4.56 9.70
CA VAL A 254 31.20 -3.54 10.42
C VAL A 254 30.26 -2.74 11.31
N LYS A 255 30.52 -2.74 12.60
CA LYS A 255 29.68 -2.06 13.62
C LYS A 255 28.20 -2.44 13.54
N GLY A 256 27.92 -3.71 13.19
CA GLY A 256 26.55 -4.23 13.09
C GLY A 256 25.83 -3.99 11.76
N GLU A 257 26.40 -3.24 10.83
CA GLU A 257 25.84 -3.07 9.49
C GLU A 257 26.56 -3.98 8.47
N ILE A 258 25.81 -4.49 7.48
CA ILE A 258 26.39 -5.25 6.37
C ILE A 258 27.38 -4.35 5.61
N ALA A 259 28.61 -4.83 5.45
CA ALA A 259 29.69 -4.10 4.81
C ALA A 259 30.20 -4.77 3.53
N GLY A 260 29.96 -6.08 3.39
CA GLY A 260 30.43 -6.83 2.23
C GLY A 260 29.65 -8.12 1.99
N ILE A 261 29.69 -8.59 0.75
CA ILE A 261 29.14 -9.88 0.33
C ILE A 261 30.18 -10.53 -0.59
N ASN A 262 30.65 -11.71 -0.24
CA ASN A 262 31.64 -12.47 -1.01
C ASN A 262 32.89 -11.65 -1.39
N GLY A 263 33.39 -10.80 -0.47
CA GLY A 263 34.55 -9.92 -0.68
C GLY A 263 34.28 -8.64 -1.46
N LYS A 264 33.06 -8.41 -1.98
CA LYS A 264 32.65 -7.13 -2.57
C LYS A 264 32.17 -6.20 -1.45
N ALA A 265 32.78 -5.04 -1.28
CA ALA A 265 32.41 -4.04 -0.31
C ALA A 265 31.18 -3.22 -0.76
N TYR A 266 30.37 -2.77 0.22
CA TYR A 266 29.19 -1.96 -0.02
C TYR A 266 29.14 -0.74 0.91
N ASP A 267 29.18 0.44 0.32
CA ASP A 267 28.86 1.70 1.03
C ASP A 267 27.35 1.87 1.20
N ASN A 268 26.60 1.58 0.15
CA ASN A 268 25.14 1.60 0.17
C ASN A 268 24.57 0.27 0.69
N LYS A 269 24.00 0.30 1.89
CA LYS A 269 23.47 -0.88 2.58
C LYS A 269 22.17 -1.41 1.95
N VAL A 270 21.38 -0.54 1.34
CA VAL A 270 20.21 -0.94 0.56
C VAL A 270 20.62 -1.77 -0.65
N ALA A 271 21.65 -1.33 -1.38
CA ALA A 271 22.20 -2.09 -2.50
C ALA A 271 22.75 -3.46 -2.05
N ALA A 272 23.40 -3.53 -0.88
CA ALA A 272 23.85 -4.79 -0.32
C ALA A 272 22.71 -5.77 -0.06
N ILE A 273 21.60 -5.29 0.53
CA ILE A 273 20.41 -6.12 0.80
C ILE A 273 19.77 -6.60 -0.51
N GLN A 274 19.67 -5.72 -1.52
CA GLN A 274 19.12 -6.07 -2.83
C GLN A 274 19.98 -7.11 -3.56
N ASP A 275 21.31 -6.95 -3.55
CA ASP A 275 22.22 -7.94 -4.13
C ASP A 275 22.16 -9.28 -3.36
N LEU A 276 22.00 -9.24 -2.03
CA LEU A 276 21.83 -10.45 -1.22
C LEU A 276 20.51 -11.16 -1.56
N GLU A 277 19.41 -10.42 -1.72
CA GLU A 277 18.14 -10.98 -2.18
C GLU A 277 18.28 -11.65 -3.54
N ALA A 278 18.91 -10.97 -4.50
CA ALA A 278 19.15 -11.53 -5.84
C ALA A 278 20.00 -12.82 -5.82
N LEU A 279 20.95 -12.91 -4.89
CA LEU A 279 21.76 -14.11 -4.68
C LEU A 279 20.98 -15.24 -4.02
N ALA A 280 20.02 -14.92 -3.13
CA ALA A 280 19.25 -15.90 -2.36
C ALA A 280 18.00 -16.39 -3.09
N ALA A 281 17.35 -15.55 -3.90
CA ALA A 281 16.08 -15.84 -4.57
C ALA A 281 16.04 -17.19 -5.34
N PRO A 282 17.12 -17.67 -6.00
CA PRO A 282 17.10 -18.98 -6.63
C PRO A 282 16.99 -20.16 -5.66
N TYR A 283 17.19 -19.93 -4.36
CA TYR A 283 17.22 -20.96 -3.31
C TYR A 283 15.97 -20.92 -2.40
N ALA A 284 15.09 -19.95 -2.57
CA ALA A 284 13.94 -19.72 -1.68
C ALA A 284 12.66 -20.35 -2.20
#